data_f128812d46a548efef57794f2c1085d5
#
_entry.id   f128812d46a548efef57794f2c1085d5
#
_cell.length_a   1.000
_cell.length_b   1.000
_cell.length_c   1.000
_cell.angle_alpha   90.00
_cell.angle_beta   90.00
_cell.angle_gamma   90.00
#
_symmetry.space_group_name_H-M   'P 1'
#
loop_
_entity.id
_entity.type
_entity.pdbx_description
1 polymer ?
#
loop_
_entity_poly.entity_id
_entity_poly.type
_entity_poly.pdbx_seq_one_letter_code
_entity_poly.pdbx_strand_id
1 'polypeptide(L)'
;MTAMFWEFLKFKAKPVLSGVEGEEDPSDGRLSTGKSGEDEAVKLLEKKGYKILERNYRTRYGEADIVAKDGQTVVFVEVKKRQSARYGSAKEAVGPKKMRHLVMVAKDYISKRPEGLAGGLNVRFDVVVIETHRDSNGRVEHVKNAFEAGD
;
A
#
# COMPACT_ATOMS: atom_id res chain seq x y z
N MET A 1 -20.18 -2.45 -18.50
CA MET A 1 -20.26 -2.91 -17.10
C MET A 1 -19.08 -2.51 -16.22
N THR A 2 -18.00 -2.00 -16.78
CA THR A 2 -16.85 -1.45 -16.03
C THR A 2 -17.15 -0.12 -15.32
N ALA A 3 -18.15 0.64 -15.79
CA ALA A 3 -18.53 1.94 -15.22
C ALA A 3 -19.16 1.83 -13.82
N MET A 4 -19.95 0.78 -13.53
CA MET A 4 -20.62 0.61 -12.23
C MET A 4 -19.65 0.27 -11.09
N PHE A 5 -18.62 -0.50 -11.38
CA PHE A 5 -17.57 -0.81 -10.40
C PHE A 5 -16.72 0.43 -10.07
N TRP A 6 -16.48 1.23 -11.08
CA TRP A 6 -15.77 2.50 -10.94
C TRP A 6 -16.54 3.53 -10.10
N GLU A 7 -17.85 3.63 -10.32
CA GLU A 7 -18.72 4.49 -9.52
C GLU A 7 -18.83 3.99 -8.07
N PHE A 8 -18.87 2.68 -7.85
CA PHE A 8 -18.86 2.09 -6.53
C PHE A 8 -17.56 2.39 -5.75
N LEU A 9 -16.41 2.32 -6.42
CA LEU A 9 -15.12 2.71 -5.83
C LEU A 9 -15.06 4.22 -5.53
N LYS A 10 -15.66 5.06 -6.34
CA LYS A 10 -15.78 6.50 -6.07
C LYS A 10 -16.63 6.77 -4.83
N PHE A 11 -17.70 6.01 -4.63
CA PHE A 11 -18.66 6.27 -3.56
C PHE A 11 -18.13 5.86 -2.17
N LYS A 12 -17.23 4.88 -2.09
CA LYS A 12 -16.63 4.41 -0.83
C LYS A 12 -15.20 4.90 -0.57
N ALA A 13 -14.60 5.60 -1.49
CA ALA A 13 -13.42 6.38 -1.18
C ALA A 13 -13.86 7.48 -0.21
N LYS A 14 -13.74 7.25 1.09
CA LYS A 14 -13.88 8.31 2.08
C LYS A 14 -12.96 9.44 1.64
N PRO A 15 -13.49 10.66 1.45
CA PRO A 15 -12.60 11.78 1.22
C PRO A 15 -11.61 11.77 2.37
N VAL A 16 -10.34 11.85 2.05
CA VAL A 16 -9.33 12.19 3.05
C VAL A 16 -9.74 13.57 3.53
N LEU A 17 -10.40 13.62 4.68
CA LEU A 17 -10.68 14.88 5.34
C LEU A 17 -9.32 15.51 5.66
N SER A 18 -8.90 16.39 4.78
CA SER A 18 -7.89 17.38 5.10
C SER A 18 -8.45 18.22 6.23
N GLY A 19 -7.95 18.01 7.43
CA GLY A 19 -8.32 18.83 8.57
C GLY A 19 -8.70 18.05 9.81
N VAL A 20 -7.79 17.26 10.31
CA VAL A 20 -7.65 17.09 11.75
C VAL A 20 -6.22 17.47 12.06
N GLU A 21 -6.04 18.71 12.44
CA GLU A 21 -4.88 19.12 13.22
C GLU A 21 -4.97 18.39 14.56
N GLY A 22 -4.50 17.15 14.59
CA GLY A 22 -4.18 16.45 15.81
C GLY A 22 -2.84 17.00 16.28
N GLU A 23 -2.85 17.68 17.41
CA GLU A 23 -1.64 18.07 18.12
C GLU A 23 -0.75 16.84 18.25
N GLU A 24 0.40 16.87 17.58
CA GLU A 24 1.43 15.85 17.72
C GLU A 24 2.00 15.94 19.13
N ASP A 25 1.81 14.92 19.92
CA ASP A 25 2.56 14.72 21.17
C ASP A 25 4.05 14.51 20.80
N PRO A 26 4.95 15.41 21.19
CA PRO A 26 6.37 15.33 20.79
C PRO A 26 7.14 14.19 21.44
N SER A 27 6.50 13.33 22.22
CA SER A 27 7.19 12.33 23.02
C SER A 27 7.32 10.94 22.40
N ASP A 28 6.69 10.66 21.24
CA ASP A 28 6.80 9.36 20.60
C ASP A 28 7.41 9.43 19.19
N GLY A 29 8.73 9.49 19.15
CA GLY A 29 9.54 9.49 17.91
C GLY A 29 9.42 8.22 17.06
N ARG A 30 8.57 7.25 17.45
CA ARG A 30 8.36 6.00 16.69
C ARG A 30 7.19 6.08 15.73
N LEU A 31 6.17 6.87 16.03
CA LEU A 31 4.97 7.01 15.18
C LEU A 31 5.20 7.93 13.99
N SER A 32 6.05 8.94 14.12
CA SER A 32 6.34 9.89 13.03
C SER A 32 7.10 9.27 11.87
N THR A 33 7.96 8.29 12.13
CA THR A 33 8.79 7.65 11.08
C THR A 33 7.99 6.72 10.16
N GLY A 34 7.01 5.98 10.67
CA GLY A 34 6.16 5.11 9.85
C GLY A 34 5.23 5.92 8.93
N LYS A 35 4.56 6.91 9.49
CA LYS A 35 3.61 7.77 8.76
C LYS A 35 4.28 8.54 7.62
N SER A 36 5.48 9.10 7.84
CA SER A 36 6.20 9.82 6.79
C SER A 36 6.60 8.91 5.62
N GLY A 37 6.97 7.64 5.89
CA GLY A 37 7.30 6.67 4.84
C GLY A 37 6.09 6.30 3.99
N GLU A 38 4.94 6.08 4.59
CA GLU A 38 3.70 5.82 3.86
C GLU A 38 3.27 7.03 3.03
N ASP A 39 3.43 8.25 3.54
CA ASP A 39 3.13 9.48 2.80
C ASP A 39 4.03 9.64 1.56
N GLU A 40 5.31 9.32 1.67
CA GLU A 40 6.23 9.30 0.53
C GLU A 40 5.83 8.25 -0.50
N ALA A 41 5.45 7.06 -0.06
CA ALA A 41 4.97 5.99 -0.93
C ALA A 41 3.69 6.41 -1.67
N VAL A 42 2.73 7.03 -0.98
CA VAL A 42 1.51 7.57 -1.59
C VAL A 42 1.83 8.58 -2.68
N LYS A 43 2.69 9.55 -2.40
CA LYS A 43 3.11 10.57 -3.39
C LYS A 43 3.75 9.94 -4.61
N LEU A 44 4.61 8.94 -4.41
CA LEU A 44 5.25 8.22 -5.52
C LEU A 44 4.22 7.51 -6.39
N LEU A 45 3.27 6.79 -5.78
CA LEU A 45 2.24 6.05 -6.50
C LEU A 45 1.30 6.98 -7.27
N GLU A 46 0.87 8.08 -6.65
CA GLU A 46 0.04 9.09 -7.32
C GLU A 46 0.76 9.73 -8.50
N LYS A 47 2.05 10.04 -8.35
CA LYS A 47 2.89 10.56 -9.44
C LYS A 47 3.01 9.58 -10.61
N LYS A 48 2.95 8.26 -10.33
CA LYS A 48 2.93 7.20 -11.34
C LYS A 48 1.54 6.96 -11.95
N GLY A 49 0.53 7.70 -11.53
CA GLY A 49 -0.83 7.59 -12.02
C GLY A 49 -1.71 6.59 -11.29
N TYR A 50 -1.27 6.07 -10.16
CA TYR A 50 -2.09 5.19 -9.32
C TYR A 50 -3.12 6.00 -8.56
N LYS A 51 -4.30 5.41 -8.41
CA LYS A 51 -5.33 5.96 -7.53
C LYS A 51 -5.27 5.27 -6.19
N ILE A 52 -5.09 6.03 -5.11
CA ILE A 52 -5.13 5.50 -3.75
C ILE A 52 -6.58 5.22 -3.37
N LEU A 53 -6.89 3.99 -3.00
CA LEU A 53 -8.22 3.56 -2.59
C LEU A 53 -8.37 3.58 -1.07
N GLU A 54 -7.42 3.01 -0.35
CA GLU A 54 -7.38 3.00 1.11
C GLU A 54 -5.94 3.04 1.63
N ARG A 55 -5.79 3.54 2.84
CA ARG A 55 -4.54 3.49 3.62
C ARG A 55 -4.79 2.72 4.89
N ASN A 56 -3.80 1.94 5.33
CA ASN A 56 -3.86 1.16 6.57
C ASN A 56 -5.12 0.30 6.66
N TYR A 57 -5.38 -0.47 5.60
CA TYR A 57 -6.52 -1.38 5.56
C TYR A 57 -6.26 -2.58 6.47
N ARG A 58 -7.01 -2.68 7.54
CA ARG A 58 -6.84 -3.68 8.59
C ARG A 58 -7.90 -4.76 8.53
N THR A 59 -7.45 -6.00 8.71
CA THR A 59 -8.29 -7.19 8.82
C THR A 59 -7.80 -8.07 9.97
N ARG A 60 -8.55 -9.11 10.29
CA ARG A 60 -8.07 -10.13 11.24
C ARG A 60 -6.81 -10.88 10.79
N TYR A 61 -6.48 -10.84 9.51
CA TYR A 61 -5.31 -11.51 8.93
C TYR A 61 -4.05 -10.65 8.89
N GLY A 62 -4.18 -9.36 9.16
CA GLY A 62 -3.11 -8.37 9.06
C GLY A 62 -3.59 -7.08 8.41
N GLU A 63 -2.65 -6.28 7.94
CA GLU A 63 -2.97 -5.01 7.28
C GLU A 63 -2.20 -4.85 5.97
N ALA A 64 -2.77 -4.05 5.06
CA ALA A 64 -2.08 -3.51 3.90
C ALA A 64 -1.85 -2.01 4.13
N ASP A 65 -0.63 -1.55 3.94
CA ASP A 65 -0.27 -0.15 4.17
C ASP A 65 -1.00 0.77 3.19
N ILE A 66 -1.08 0.35 1.92
CA ILE A 66 -1.79 1.07 0.87
C ILE A 66 -2.54 0.08 -0.01
N VAL A 67 -3.80 0.38 -0.31
CA VAL A 67 -4.56 -0.25 -1.39
C VAL A 67 -4.74 0.79 -2.48
N ALA A 68 -4.27 0.48 -3.68
CA ALA A 68 -4.29 1.40 -4.81
C ALA A 68 -4.87 0.74 -6.06
N LYS A 69 -5.12 1.53 -7.08
CA LYS A 69 -5.56 1.06 -8.39
C LYS A 69 -4.61 1.55 -9.47
N ASP A 70 -4.11 0.63 -10.26
CA ASP A 70 -3.29 0.85 -11.44
C ASP A 70 -4.08 0.33 -12.67
N GLY A 71 -4.73 1.23 -13.39
CA GLY A 71 -5.64 0.85 -14.47
C GLY A 71 -6.78 -0.04 -13.97
N GLN A 72 -6.81 -1.28 -14.42
CA GLN A 72 -7.79 -2.32 -14.03
C GLN A 72 -7.30 -3.22 -12.90
N THR A 73 -6.12 -2.97 -12.37
CA THR A 73 -5.48 -3.80 -11.34
C THR A 73 -5.62 -3.16 -9.97
N VAL A 74 -6.10 -3.92 -8.98
CA VAL A 74 -6.04 -3.52 -7.57
C VAL A 74 -4.69 -3.97 -7.02
N VAL A 75 -3.97 -3.03 -6.44
CA VAL A 75 -2.60 -3.20 -5.97
C VAL A 75 -2.56 -3.07 -4.45
N PHE A 76 -2.08 -4.11 -3.80
CA PHE A 76 -1.80 -4.09 -2.36
C PHE A 76 -0.32 -3.80 -2.17
N VAL A 77 -0.01 -2.72 -1.48
CA VAL A 77 1.34 -2.19 -1.35
C VAL A 77 1.82 -2.29 0.09
N GLU A 78 2.95 -2.94 0.27
CA GLU A 78 3.71 -2.92 1.52
C GLU A 78 4.77 -1.84 1.45
N VAL A 79 4.82 -0.99 2.46
CA VAL A 79 5.84 0.05 2.59
C VAL A 79 6.89 -0.38 3.60
N LYS A 80 8.14 -0.45 3.18
CA LYS A 80 9.29 -0.78 4.03
C LYS A 80 10.26 0.36 4.10
N LYS A 81 10.57 0.77 5.32
CA LYS A 81 11.61 1.75 5.61
C LYS A 81 12.86 1.03 6.10
N ARG A 82 14.01 1.32 5.51
CA ARG A 82 15.29 0.74 5.92
C ARG A 82 16.42 1.77 5.89
N GLN A 83 17.41 1.56 6.74
CA GLN A 83 18.53 2.50 6.90
C GLN A 83 19.68 2.28 5.91
N SER A 84 19.73 1.12 5.24
CA SER A 84 20.76 0.83 4.24
C SER A 84 20.36 -0.27 3.28
N ALA A 85 20.98 -0.28 2.08
CA ALA A 85 20.83 -1.33 1.08
C ALA A 85 21.50 -2.67 1.45
N ARG A 86 22.12 -2.78 2.62
CA ARG A 86 22.86 -3.98 3.07
C ARG A 86 21.98 -5.20 3.33
N TYR A 87 20.67 -5.05 3.38
CA TYR A 87 19.71 -6.10 3.75
C TYR A 87 18.99 -6.72 2.55
N GLY A 88 19.70 -6.90 1.43
CA GLY A 88 19.17 -7.57 0.26
C GLY A 88 18.40 -6.64 -0.69
N SER A 89 17.76 -7.25 -1.69
CA SER A 89 16.94 -6.52 -2.67
C SER A 89 15.62 -6.03 -2.06
N ALA A 90 14.98 -5.07 -2.72
CA ALA A 90 13.64 -4.62 -2.32
C ALA A 90 12.61 -5.76 -2.36
N LYS A 91 12.77 -6.71 -3.28
CA LYS A 91 11.92 -7.91 -3.37
C LYS A 91 12.03 -8.79 -2.12
N GLU A 92 13.20 -8.87 -1.50
CA GLU A 92 13.46 -9.66 -0.29
C GLU A 92 13.01 -8.93 1.00
N ALA A 93 12.58 -7.68 0.91
CA ALA A 93 12.13 -6.89 2.06
C ALA A 93 10.85 -7.42 2.72
N VAL A 94 10.10 -8.27 2.04
CA VAL A 94 8.88 -8.90 2.56
C VAL A 94 9.08 -10.40 2.69
N GLY A 95 9.02 -10.90 3.91
CA GLY A 95 9.17 -12.33 4.20
C GLY A 95 7.93 -13.16 3.87
N PRO A 96 8.06 -14.51 3.78
CA PRO A 96 6.98 -15.41 3.38
C PRO A 96 5.71 -15.30 4.24
N LYS A 97 5.86 -15.10 5.54
CA LYS A 97 4.73 -14.92 6.46
C LYS A 97 3.91 -13.66 6.13
N LYS A 98 4.60 -12.55 5.89
CA LYS A 98 3.94 -11.29 5.52
C LYS A 98 3.27 -11.38 4.16
N MET A 99 3.89 -12.06 3.20
CA MET A 99 3.28 -12.32 1.87
C MET A 99 1.95 -13.07 2.02
N ARG A 100 1.90 -14.13 2.81
CA ARG A 100 0.67 -14.89 3.07
C ARG A 100 -0.40 -14.02 3.75
N HIS A 101 -0.02 -13.19 4.70
CA HIS A 101 -0.94 -12.25 5.34
C HIS A 101 -1.52 -11.25 4.34
N LEU A 102 -0.69 -10.67 3.47
CA LEU A 102 -1.16 -9.76 2.43
C LEU A 102 -2.12 -10.42 1.44
N VAL A 103 -1.87 -11.67 1.07
CA VAL A 103 -2.80 -12.45 0.22
C VAL A 103 -4.15 -12.61 0.91
N MET A 104 -4.18 -12.91 2.22
CA MET A 104 -5.42 -13.03 2.99
C MET A 104 -6.14 -11.69 3.15
N VAL A 105 -5.40 -10.61 3.37
CA VAL A 105 -5.93 -9.24 3.41
C VAL A 105 -6.58 -8.88 2.06
N ALA A 106 -5.93 -9.22 0.95
CA ALA A 106 -6.47 -8.99 -0.39
C ALA A 106 -7.76 -9.77 -0.64
N LYS A 107 -7.80 -11.03 -0.24
CA LYS A 107 -9.03 -11.85 -0.33
C LYS A 107 -10.18 -11.26 0.48
N ASP A 108 -9.91 -10.78 1.69
CA ASP A 108 -10.90 -10.11 2.54
C ASP A 108 -11.41 -8.81 1.87
N TYR A 109 -10.50 -7.99 1.36
CA TYR A 109 -10.83 -6.75 0.66
C TYR A 109 -11.75 -6.99 -0.54
N ILE A 110 -11.41 -7.97 -1.37
CA ILE A 110 -12.16 -8.31 -2.58
C ILE A 110 -13.51 -8.95 -2.25
N SER A 111 -13.56 -9.82 -1.22
CA SER A 111 -14.80 -10.49 -0.81
C SER A 111 -15.90 -9.52 -0.37
N LYS A 112 -15.51 -8.37 0.17
CA LYS A 112 -16.43 -7.28 0.55
C LYS A 112 -16.88 -6.41 -0.62
N ARG A 113 -16.38 -6.70 -1.83
CA ARG A 113 -16.64 -5.97 -3.07
C ARG A 113 -16.93 -6.94 -4.22
N PRO A 114 -18.04 -7.72 -4.11
CA PRO A 114 -18.33 -8.81 -5.05
C PRO A 114 -18.49 -8.34 -6.51
N GLU A 115 -18.86 -7.10 -6.73
CA GLU A 115 -18.98 -6.52 -8.07
C GLU A 115 -17.64 -6.48 -8.81
N GLY A 116 -16.55 -6.38 -8.05
CA GLY A 116 -15.20 -6.38 -8.62
C GLY A 116 -14.78 -7.74 -9.18
N LEU A 117 -15.25 -8.82 -8.59
CA LEU A 117 -14.95 -10.18 -9.05
C LEU A 117 -15.64 -10.50 -10.38
N ALA A 118 -16.87 -10.01 -10.57
CA ALA A 118 -17.62 -10.18 -11.80
C ALA A 118 -16.99 -9.48 -13.02
N GLY A 119 -16.19 -8.44 -12.79
CA GLY A 119 -15.49 -7.66 -13.81
C GLY A 119 -14.09 -8.17 -14.19
N GLY A 120 -13.61 -9.28 -13.61
CA GLY A 120 -12.28 -9.80 -13.88
C GLY A 120 -11.17 -8.91 -13.32
N LEU A 121 -11.26 -8.53 -12.04
CA LEU A 121 -10.22 -7.74 -11.39
C LEU A 121 -8.89 -8.49 -11.34
N ASN A 122 -7.86 -7.83 -11.83
CA ASN A 122 -6.49 -8.24 -11.56
C ASN A 122 -6.08 -7.76 -10.17
N VAL A 123 -5.32 -8.57 -9.49
CA VAL A 123 -4.71 -8.26 -8.19
C VAL A 123 -3.20 -8.35 -8.31
N ARG A 124 -2.52 -7.39 -7.71
CA ARG A 124 -1.05 -7.35 -7.71
C ARG A 124 -0.54 -6.96 -6.32
N PHE A 125 0.63 -7.46 -5.97
CA PHE A 125 1.31 -7.13 -4.73
C PHE A 125 2.61 -6.40 -5.04
N ASP A 126 2.70 -5.16 -4.59
CA ASP A 126 3.85 -4.28 -4.80
C ASP A 126 4.54 -3.99 -3.47
N VAL A 127 5.81 -3.66 -3.53
CA VAL A 127 6.58 -3.21 -2.37
C VAL A 127 7.20 -1.86 -2.70
N VAL A 128 7.07 -0.90 -1.79
CA VAL A 128 7.78 0.37 -1.83
C VAL A 128 8.80 0.37 -0.71
N VAL A 129 10.08 0.47 -1.05
CA VAL A 129 11.18 0.54 -0.11
C VAL A 129 11.71 1.97 -0.05
N ILE A 130 11.77 2.51 1.16
CA ILE A 130 12.30 3.84 1.43
C ILE A 130 13.61 3.67 2.20
N GLU A 131 14.70 4.04 1.55
CA GLU A 131 16.04 4.01 2.16
C GLU A 131 16.36 5.39 2.73
N THR A 132 16.68 5.41 4.04
CA THR A 132 17.09 6.62 4.74
C THR A 132 18.57 6.54 5.05
N HIS A 133 19.40 7.22 4.27
CA HIS A 133 20.81 7.37 4.59
C HIS A 133 21.05 8.71 5.28
N ARG A 134 21.99 8.72 6.27
CA ARG A 134 22.38 9.95 6.97
C ARG A 134 23.00 11.00 6.05
N ASP A 135 23.59 10.57 4.92
CA ASP A 135 24.43 11.41 4.04
C ASP A 135 23.89 11.58 2.62
N SER A 136 22.70 11.10 2.32
CA SER A 136 22.11 11.21 0.97
C SER A 136 20.62 11.46 1.01
N ASN A 137 20.12 12.12 -0.01
CA ASN A 137 18.69 12.17 -0.32
C ASN A 137 18.14 10.74 -0.38
N GLY A 138 17.23 10.40 0.54
CA GLY A 138 16.68 9.05 0.64
C GLY A 138 16.24 8.52 -0.71
N ARG A 139 16.55 7.24 -0.98
CA ARG A 139 16.12 6.56 -2.19
C ARG A 139 14.78 5.89 -1.96
N VAL A 140 13.86 6.06 -2.89
CA VAL A 140 12.58 5.34 -2.91
C VAL A 140 12.57 4.39 -4.09
N GLU A 141 12.34 3.11 -3.84
CA GLU A 141 12.25 2.07 -4.85
C GLU A 141 10.87 1.44 -4.82
N HIS A 142 10.21 1.37 -5.98
CA HIS A 142 8.93 0.70 -6.15
C HIS A 142 9.14 -0.58 -6.96
N VAL A 143 8.87 -1.73 -6.35
CA VAL A 143 8.91 -3.04 -6.99
C VAL A 143 7.48 -3.47 -7.30
N LYS A 144 7.14 -3.45 -8.58
CA LYS A 144 5.87 -3.99 -9.07
C LYS A 144 5.89 -5.50 -9.07
N ASN A 145 4.78 -6.11 -8.70
CA ASN A 145 4.62 -7.56 -8.69
C ASN A 145 5.76 -8.25 -7.92
N ALA A 146 5.99 -7.80 -6.70
CA ALA A 146 7.08 -8.29 -5.87
C ALA A 146 6.93 -9.77 -5.51
N PHE A 147 5.71 -10.28 -5.47
CA PHE A 147 5.37 -11.70 -5.28
C PHE A 147 3.97 -12.01 -5.83
N GLU A 148 3.65 -13.28 -5.98
CA GLU A 148 2.35 -13.77 -6.43
C GLU A 148 1.61 -14.53 -5.31
N ALA A 149 0.30 -14.67 -5.45
CA ALA A 149 -0.55 -15.27 -4.42
C ALA A 149 -0.23 -16.75 -4.13
N GLY A 150 0.50 -17.41 -5.00
CA GLY A 150 0.89 -18.83 -4.89
C GLY A 150 2.32 -19.06 -4.39
N ASP A 151 3.05 -17.99 -4.13
CA ASP A 151 4.45 -18.07 -3.69
C ASP A 151 4.66 -18.48 -2.23
#